data_e124a3619edb23265de34c49ffd9c2aa
#
_entry.id   e124a3619edb23265de34c49ffd9c2aa
#
_cell.length_a   1.000
_cell.length_b   1.000
_cell.length_c   1.000
_cell.angle_alpha   90.00
_cell.angle_beta   90.00
_cell.angle_gamma   90.00
#
_symmetry.space_group_name_H-M   'P 1'
#
loop_
_entity.id
_entity.type
_entity.pdbx_description
1 polymer ?
#
loop_
_entity_poly.entity_id
_entity_poly.type
_entity_poly.pdbx_seq_one_letter_code
_entity_poly.pdbx_strand_id
1 'polypeptide(L)'
;MNARIDAVDADLSWFSINAEAYNLGAADADQLVPELGRRGLFRIGVPQSLGGDGGATFDGVEAIAAIAERSLTAAFVFWGQRTFIEYLLQSPNTQLRERWLPALLTGEFAGATGLSNAMKFLSGIESLQLRATQHGARWELDGRLPWVTNLRKAGFIVAAAVERSDGATPMVVALTDSQQGVARSADLDLVALRGSNTAAIDVSVADIGPEHVLHEDARSFCPGVRPAFLSLQLGMSIGLARVALRTAAQHGQGAHRILLPRVGEVSAELEQLVGAVRDGLASRRFVAEPAALFRIRIRLAEIVQSALGLELDASGGRAYLRDQNRDFARRWVEGAFIPVITPSLTQLQGELAKQAGACKA
;
A
#
# COMPACT_ATOMS: atom_id res chain seq x y z
N MET A 1 -8.42 10.67 21.12
CA MET A 1 -7.92 9.80 20.04
C MET A 1 -8.28 8.33 20.29
N ASN A 2 -8.07 7.77 21.48
CA ASN A 2 -8.36 6.36 21.79
C ASN A 2 -9.85 5.93 21.66
N ALA A 3 -10.81 6.73 22.08
CA ALA A 3 -12.23 6.36 22.07
C ALA A 3 -12.83 6.12 20.66
N ARG A 4 -12.28 6.74 19.60
CA ARG A 4 -12.69 6.48 18.21
C ARG A 4 -12.08 5.20 17.66
N ILE A 5 -10.85 4.88 18.05
CA ILE A 5 -10.17 3.64 17.66
C ILE A 5 -10.85 2.45 18.36
N ASP A 6 -11.23 2.60 19.63
CA ASP A 6 -11.89 1.54 20.41
C ASP A 6 -13.30 1.22 19.88
N ALA A 7 -14.05 2.21 19.40
CA ALA A 7 -15.36 1.99 18.75
C ALA A 7 -15.23 1.33 17.38
N VAL A 8 -14.13 1.63 16.65
CA VAL A 8 -13.77 0.98 15.38
C VAL A 8 -13.31 -0.46 15.62
N ASP A 9 -12.69 -0.75 16.77
CA ASP A 9 -12.10 -2.06 17.08
C ASP A 9 -13.16 -3.19 17.15
N ALA A 10 -14.35 -2.89 17.68
CA ALA A 10 -15.46 -3.84 17.75
C ALA A 10 -16.00 -4.25 16.35
N ASP A 11 -15.87 -3.40 15.34
CA ASP A 11 -16.34 -3.65 13.98
C ASP A 11 -15.26 -4.27 13.06
N LEU A 12 -14.01 -4.37 13.52
CA LEU A 12 -12.92 -4.94 12.72
C LEU A 12 -12.80 -6.47 12.81
N SER A 13 -13.57 -7.14 13.67
CA SER A 13 -13.58 -8.60 13.82
C SER A 13 -13.88 -9.34 12.51
N TRP A 14 -14.67 -8.72 11.63
CA TRP A 14 -14.99 -9.28 10.32
C TRP A 14 -13.73 -9.59 9.50
N PHE A 15 -12.72 -8.71 9.56
CA PHE A 15 -11.46 -8.91 8.85
C PHE A 15 -10.65 -10.08 9.43
N SER A 16 -10.69 -10.28 10.75
CA SER A 16 -10.04 -11.44 11.37
C SER A 16 -10.71 -12.75 10.97
N ILE A 17 -12.04 -12.79 11.00
CA ILE A 17 -12.83 -14.01 10.69
C ILE A 17 -12.58 -14.45 9.25
N ASN A 18 -12.46 -13.51 8.31
CA ASN A 18 -12.32 -13.78 6.89
C ASN A 18 -10.86 -13.77 6.39
N ALA A 19 -9.87 -13.50 7.26
CA ALA A 19 -8.49 -13.29 6.88
C ALA A 19 -7.88 -14.45 6.09
N GLU A 20 -8.08 -15.68 6.56
CA GLU A 20 -7.58 -16.90 5.90
C GLU A 20 -8.22 -17.09 4.51
N ALA A 21 -9.54 -16.92 4.41
CA ALA A 21 -10.26 -17.06 3.16
C ALA A 21 -9.79 -16.05 2.10
N TYR A 22 -9.54 -14.80 2.51
CA TYR A 22 -8.96 -13.79 1.60
C TYR A 22 -7.51 -14.08 1.24
N ASN A 23 -6.70 -14.51 2.20
CA ASN A 23 -5.31 -14.87 1.90
C ASN A 23 -5.21 -15.99 0.87
N LEU A 24 -6.09 -16.98 0.95
CA LEU A 24 -6.12 -18.14 0.04
C LEU A 24 -6.91 -17.89 -1.26
N GLY A 25 -7.60 -16.75 -1.40
CA GLY A 25 -8.48 -16.47 -2.54
C GLY A 25 -9.76 -17.30 -2.54
N ALA A 26 -10.18 -17.79 -1.39
CA ALA A 26 -11.41 -18.56 -1.22
C ALA A 26 -12.66 -17.68 -0.94
N ALA A 27 -12.45 -16.40 -0.61
CA ALA A 27 -13.50 -15.40 -0.46
C ALA A 27 -13.59 -14.51 -1.70
N ASP A 28 -14.76 -13.87 -1.88
CA ASP A 28 -14.96 -12.89 -2.95
C ASP A 28 -14.15 -11.61 -2.67
N ALA A 29 -13.05 -11.44 -3.38
CA ALA A 29 -12.14 -10.31 -3.25
C ALA A 29 -12.82 -8.94 -3.50
N ASP A 30 -13.88 -8.90 -4.30
CA ASP A 30 -14.61 -7.66 -4.62
C ASP A 30 -15.37 -7.09 -3.42
N GLN A 31 -15.52 -7.84 -2.32
CA GLN A 31 -16.15 -7.37 -1.09
C GLN A 31 -15.22 -6.56 -0.17
N LEU A 32 -13.90 -6.64 -0.33
CA LEU A 32 -12.97 -5.96 0.57
C LEU A 32 -13.10 -4.44 0.54
N VAL A 33 -13.18 -3.84 -0.66
CA VAL A 33 -13.32 -2.38 -0.81
C VAL A 33 -14.63 -1.88 -0.22
N PRO A 34 -15.81 -2.45 -0.54
CA PRO A 34 -17.07 -2.09 0.10
C PRO A 34 -17.06 -2.24 1.62
N GLU A 35 -16.46 -3.31 2.15
CA GLU A 35 -16.40 -3.54 3.60
C GLU A 35 -15.52 -2.54 4.34
N LEU A 36 -14.38 -2.15 3.75
CA LEU A 36 -13.54 -1.08 4.28
C LEU A 36 -14.25 0.28 4.20
N GLY A 37 -14.93 0.57 3.08
CA GLY A 37 -15.67 1.80 2.86
C GLY A 37 -16.88 1.94 3.80
N ARG A 38 -17.66 0.88 3.99
CA ARG A 38 -18.81 0.85 4.91
C ARG A 38 -18.43 1.22 6.35
N ARG A 39 -17.20 0.90 6.77
CA ARG A 39 -16.64 1.27 8.07
C ARG A 39 -16.01 2.66 8.10
N GLY A 40 -16.08 3.42 7.00
CA GLY A 40 -15.54 4.78 6.91
C GLY A 40 -14.01 4.85 6.89
N LEU A 41 -13.30 3.72 6.72
CA LEU A 41 -11.86 3.65 6.87
C LEU A 41 -11.10 4.50 5.84
N PHE A 42 -11.64 4.65 4.63
CA PHE A 42 -11.03 5.48 3.58
C PHE A 42 -11.10 6.97 3.85
N ARG A 43 -11.95 7.41 4.79
CA ARG A 43 -12.16 8.81 5.15
C ARG A 43 -11.14 9.33 6.17
N ILE A 44 -10.44 8.40 6.87
CA ILE A 44 -9.44 8.73 7.88
C ILE A 44 -8.24 9.42 7.23
N GLY A 45 -7.84 10.59 7.76
CA GLY A 45 -6.74 11.39 7.22
C GLY A 45 -7.05 12.10 5.90
N VAL A 46 -8.33 12.20 5.50
CA VAL A 46 -8.80 12.99 4.37
C VAL A 46 -9.47 14.26 4.90
N PRO A 47 -9.24 15.45 4.29
CA PRO A 47 -9.84 16.69 4.74
C PRO A 47 -11.38 16.65 4.81
N GLN A 48 -11.97 17.21 5.86
CA GLN A 48 -13.43 17.26 6.02
C GLN A 48 -14.11 18.03 4.89
N SER A 49 -13.48 19.08 4.38
CA SER A 49 -13.96 19.84 3.23
C SER A 49 -14.07 19.03 1.93
N LEU A 50 -13.44 17.84 1.89
CA LEU A 50 -13.46 16.91 0.76
C LEU A 50 -14.21 15.60 1.08
N GLY A 51 -15.04 15.60 2.14
CA GLY A 51 -15.86 14.45 2.53
C GLY A 51 -15.16 13.44 3.44
N GLY A 52 -13.95 13.73 3.90
CA GLY A 52 -13.22 12.90 4.86
C GLY A 52 -13.61 13.16 6.31
N ASP A 53 -12.97 12.46 7.23
CA ASP A 53 -13.12 12.62 8.68
C ASP A 53 -12.10 13.60 9.29
N GLY A 54 -11.22 14.18 8.46
CA GLY A 54 -10.09 14.98 8.92
C GLY A 54 -8.93 14.12 9.43
N GLY A 55 -8.00 14.75 10.14
CA GLY A 55 -6.77 14.12 10.58
C GLY A 55 -5.62 14.31 9.58
N ALA A 56 -4.53 13.58 9.81
CA ALA A 56 -3.31 13.60 8.99
C ALA A 56 -3.10 12.28 8.24
N THR A 57 -2.20 12.26 7.28
CA THR A 57 -1.80 11.02 6.56
C THR A 57 -1.35 9.92 7.54
N PHE A 58 -0.76 10.29 8.68
CA PHE A 58 -0.36 9.33 9.71
C PHE A 58 -1.54 8.58 10.34
N ASP A 59 -2.72 9.21 10.47
CA ASP A 59 -3.92 8.52 10.95
C ASP A 59 -4.36 7.41 9.96
N GLY A 60 -4.14 7.64 8.66
CA GLY A 60 -4.30 6.59 7.63
C GLY A 60 -3.28 5.45 7.77
N VAL A 61 -2.04 5.75 8.16
CA VAL A 61 -1.02 4.72 8.46
C VAL A 61 -1.47 3.82 9.62
N GLU A 62 -1.94 4.41 10.72
CA GLU A 62 -2.44 3.65 11.88
C GLU A 62 -3.72 2.86 11.55
N ALA A 63 -4.61 3.41 10.73
CA ALA A 63 -5.79 2.67 10.27
C ALA A 63 -5.42 1.44 9.44
N ILE A 64 -4.44 1.57 8.53
CA ILE A 64 -3.92 0.42 7.77
C ILE A 64 -3.23 -0.59 8.71
N ALA A 65 -2.50 -0.12 9.72
CA ALA A 65 -1.86 -0.98 10.71
C ALA A 65 -2.90 -1.77 11.52
N ALA A 66 -3.99 -1.14 11.95
CA ALA A 66 -5.08 -1.81 12.66
C ALA A 66 -5.74 -2.92 11.81
N ILE A 67 -5.87 -2.72 10.50
CA ILE A 67 -6.35 -3.77 9.59
C ILE A 67 -5.29 -4.86 9.38
N ALA A 68 -4.01 -4.49 9.27
CA ALA A 68 -2.91 -5.46 9.07
C ALA A 68 -2.72 -6.40 10.27
N GLU A 69 -3.04 -5.97 11.48
CA GLU A 69 -3.07 -6.83 12.65
C GLU A 69 -4.05 -8.01 12.50
N ARG A 70 -5.06 -7.85 11.64
CA ARG A 70 -6.14 -8.82 11.40
C ARG A 70 -5.99 -9.57 10.08
N SER A 71 -5.74 -8.83 9.00
CA SER A 71 -5.62 -9.37 7.63
C SER A 71 -4.68 -8.49 6.82
N LEU A 72 -3.52 -9.03 6.46
CA LEU A 72 -2.59 -8.31 5.59
C LEU A 72 -3.17 -8.13 4.18
N THR A 73 -3.98 -9.09 3.70
CA THR A 73 -4.68 -8.98 2.42
C THR A 73 -5.60 -7.76 2.39
N ALA A 74 -6.43 -7.57 3.44
CA ALA A 74 -7.32 -6.41 3.54
C ALA A 74 -6.53 -5.10 3.69
N ALA A 75 -5.42 -5.10 4.44
CA ALA A 75 -4.54 -3.95 4.59
C ALA A 75 -3.86 -3.57 3.27
N PHE A 76 -3.53 -4.53 2.43
CA PHE A 76 -2.93 -4.30 1.12
C PHE A 76 -3.93 -3.66 0.14
N VAL A 77 -5.18 -4.09 0.15
CA VAL A 77 -6.28 -3.45 -0.58
C VAL A 77 -6.52 -2.03 -0.05
N PHE A 78 -6.57 -1.85 1.27
CA PHE A 78 -6.74 -0.54 1.90
C PHE A 78 -5.60 0.42 1.52
N TRP A 79 -4.36 -0.04 1.55
CA TRP A 79 -3.22 0.75 1.10
C TRP A 79 -3.36 1.20 -0.35
N GLY A 80 -3.75 0.30 -1.26
CA GLY A 80 -3.98 0.64 -2.68
C GLY A 80 -5.01 1.75 -2.84
N GLN A 81 -6.18 1.58 -2.21
CA GLN A 81 -7.28 2.56 -2.22
C GLN A 81 -6.85 3.92 -1.67
N ARG A 82 -6.26 3.92 -0.46
CA ARG A 82 -5.87 5.14 0.23
C ARG A 82 -4.75 5.89 -0.50
N THR A 83 -3.86 5.14 -1.16
CA THR A 83 -2.81 5.69 -2.00
C THR A 83 -3.38 6.40 -3.23
N PHE A 84 -4.37 5.80 -3.91
CA PHE A 84 -5.02 6.49 -5.04
C PHE A 84 -5.77 7.74 -4.58
N ILE A 85 -6.43 7.70 -3.42
CA ILE A 85 -7.04 8.89 -2.82
C ILE A 85 -6.00 10.00 -2.61
N GLU A 86 -4.78 9.68 -2.12
CA GLU A 86 -3.70 10.67 -2.01
C GLU A 86 -3.30 11.28 -3.36
N TYR A 87 -3.30 10.49 -4.43
CA TYR A 87 -3.02 11.04 -5.76
C TYR A 87 -4.05 12.09 -6.17
N LEU A 88 -5.33 11.85 -5.90
CA LEU A 88 -6.38 12.82 -6.17
C LEU A 88 -6.25 14.08 -5.28
N LEU A 89 -5.92 13.91 -4.00
CA LEU A 89 -5.75 15.04 -3.07
C LEU A 89 -4.60 15.96 -3.48
N GLN A 90 -3.55 15.41 -4.09
CA GLN A 90 -2.37 16.15 -4.52
C GLN A 90 -2.40 16.54 -6.01
N SER A 91 -3.37 16.05 -6.76
CA SER A 91 -3.55 16.40 -8.17
C SER A 91 -4.05 17.85 -8.33
N PRO A 92 -3.50 18.61 -9.29
CA PRO A 92 -4.06 19.91 -9.67
C PRO A 92 -5.40 19.79 -10.41
N ASN A 93 -5.76 18.61 -10.91
CA ASN A 93 -7.01 18.36 -11.62
C ASN A 93 -8.17 18.21 -10.62
N THR A 94 -8.80 19.34 -10.28
CA THR A 94 -9.93 19.36 -9.33
C THR A 94 -11.16 18.66 -9.88
N GLN A 95 -11.42 18.70 -11.18
CA GLN A 95 -12.56 18.03 -11.81
C GLN A 95 -12.45 16.50 -11.69
N LEU A 96 -11.26 15.95 -11.92
CA LEU A 96 -11.00 14.52 -11.73
C LEU A 96 -11.22 14.10 -10.26
N ARG A 97 -10.72 14.93 -9.32
CA ARG A 97 -10.93 14.70 -7.88
C ARG A 97 -12.41 14.74 -7.50
N GLU A 98 -13.13 15.76 -7.89
CA GLU A 98 -14.56 15.93 -7.59
C GLU A 98 -15.40 14.78 -8.14
N ARG A 99 -15.05 14.28 -9.31
CA ARG A 99 -15.72 13.16 -9.96
C ARG A 99 -15.55 11.84 -9.19
N TRP A 100 -14.34 11.53 -8.72
CA TRP A 100 -14.02 10.18 -8.25
C TRP A 100 -13.90 10.05 -6.73
N LEU A 101 -13.51 11.12 -6.03
CA LEU A 101 -13.24 11.04 -4.61
C LEU A 101 -14.44 10.54 -3.77
N PRO A 102 -15.70 10.97 -4.02
CA PRO A 102 -16.85 10.48 -3.25
C PRO A 102 -17.03 8.97 -3.33
N ALA A 103 -16.98 8.39 -4.54
CA ALA A 103 -17.12 6.95 -4.75
C ALA A 103 -15.96 6.13 -4.15
N LEU A 104 -14.75 6.70 -4.14
CA LEU A 104 -13.58 6.08 -3.51
C LEU A 104 -13.67 6.09 -1.98
N LEU A 105 -14.19 7.17 -1.38
CA LEU A 105 -14.36 7.28 0.07
C LEU A 105 -15.43 6.35 0.63
N THR A 106 -16.45 6.04 -0.17
CA THR A 106 -17.51 5.09 0.20
C THR A 106 -17.16 3.63 -0.10
N GLY A 107 -16.12 3.38 -0.89
CA GLY A 107 -15.77 2.04 -1.37
C GLY A 107 -16.69 1.52 -2.48
N GLU A 108 -17.47 2.38 -3.10
CA GLU A 108 -18.24 2.07 -4.32
C GLU A 108 -17.31 1.76 -5.49
N PHE A 109 -16.20 2.50 -5.59
CA PHE A 109 -15.17 2.34 -6.60
C PHE A 109 -13.82 1.98 -5.98
N ALA A 110 -13.06 1.12 -6.65
CA ALA A 110 -11.72 0.75 -6.24
C ALA A 110 -10.68 1.70 -6.85
N GLY A 111 -9.79 2.25 -6.02
CA GLY A 111 -8.63 3.02 -6.45
C GLY A 111 -7.36 2.20 -6.42
N ALA A 112 -6.63 2.14 -7.51
CA ALA A 112 -5.46 1.30 -7.67
C ALA A 112 -4.21 2.12 -8.06
N THR A 113 -3.03 1.61 -7.72
CA THR A 113 -1.77 2.25 -8.08
C THR A 113 -0.97 1.43 -9.09
N GLY A 114 -0.80 1.95 -10.30
CA GLY A 114 0.14 1.46 -11.32
C GLY A 114 1.46 2.21 -11.31
N LEU A 115 1.70 3.10 -10.31
CA LEU A 115 2.92 3.94 -10.25
C LEU A 115 4.16 3.19 -9.76
N SER A 116 4.07 1.88 -9.49
CA SER A 116 5.25 1.05 -9.18
C SER A 116 6.31 1.12 -10.28
N ASN A 117 5.91 1.07 -11.55
CA ASN A 117 6.79 1.24 -12.70
C ASN A 117 7.38 2.66 -12.75
N ALA A 118 6.57 3.71 -12.44
CA ALA A 118 7.06 5.08 -12.38
C ALA A 118 8.16 5.27 -11.33
N MET A 119 8.02 4.67 -10.15
CA MET A 119 9.04 4.75 -9.09
C MET A 119 10.36 4.11 -9.52
N LYS A 120 10.30 3.00 -10.26
CA LYS A 120 11.49 2.35 -10.82
C LYS A 120 12.10 3.15 -11.97
N PHE A 121 11.27 3.75 -12.83
CA PHE A 121 11.72 4.64 -13.92
C PHE A 121 12.47 5.84 -13.36
N LEU A 122 11.94 6.51 -12.33
CA LEU A 122 12.59 7.65 -11.69
C LEU A 122 13.94 7.30 -11.04
N SER A 123 14.09 6.03 -10.62
CA SER A 123 15.34 5.49 -10.10
C SER A 123 16.29 4.98 -11.19
N GLY A 124 15.93 5.10 -12.47
CA GLY A 124 16.72 4.64 -13.61
C GLY A 124 16.85 3.12 -13.71
N ILE A 125 15.89 2.37 -13.14
CA ILE A 125 15.91 0.89 -13.10
C ILE A 125 15.26 0.30 -14.35
N GLU A 126 14.12 0.88 -14.80
CA GLU A 126 13.39 0.40 -15.97
C GLU A 126 12.70 1.54 -16.72
N SER A 127 12.34 1.33 -17.98
CA SER A 127 11.53 2.26 -18.78
C SER A 127 10.07 2.22 -18.38
N LEU A 128 9.32 3.29 -18.69
CA LEU A 128 7.86 3.25 -18.55
C LEU A 128 7.26 2.23 -19.53
N GLN A 129 6.22 1.57 -19.07
CA GLN A 129 5.58 0.46 -19.81
C GLN A 129 4.33 0.90 -20.56
N LEU A 130 3.83 2.10 -20.29
CA LEU A 130 2.77 2.74 -21.07
C LEU A 130 3.35 3.88 -21.90
N ARG A 131 2.87 4.00 -23.12
CA ARG A 131 3.23 5.05 -24.07
C ARG A 131 1.97 5.77 -24.55
N ALA A 132 2.09 7.09 -24.77
CA ALA A 132 1.05 7.94 -25.30
C ALA A 132 1.48 8.54 -26.63
N THR A 133 0.67 8.33 -27.67
CA THR A 133 0.81 8.99 -28.97
C THR A 133 -0.17 10.13 -29.05
N GLN A 134 0.30 11.35 -29.39
CA GLN A 134 -0.55 12.52 -29.43
C GLN A 134 -1.40 12.60 -30.70
N HIS A 135 -2.68 12.87 -30.53
CA HIS A 135 -3.66 13.12 -31.59
C HIS A 135 -4.43 14.42 -31.29
N GLY A 136 -3.89 15.55 -31.74
CA GLY A 136 -4.46 16.87 -31.42
C GLY A 136 -4.40 17.19 -29.94
N ALA A 137 -5.57 17.36 -29.32
CA ALA A 137 -5.68 17.63 -27.86
C ALA A 137 -5.82 16.34 -27.00
N ARG A 138 -5.83 15.20 -27.62
CA ARG A 138 -5.98 13.88 -26.97
C ARG A 138 -4.76 12.99 -27.20
N TRP A 139 -4.74 11.88 -26.50
CA TRP A 139 -3.67 10.90 -26.57
C TRP A 139 -4.24 9.50 -26.72
N GLU A 140 -3.60 8.70 -27.53
CA GLU A 140 -3.82 7.26 -27.64
C GLU A 140 -2.77 6.51 -26.84
N LEU A 141 -3.20 5.63 -25.94
CA LEU A 141 -2.34 4.89 -25.02
C LEU A 141 -2.23 3.43 -25.42
N ASP A 142 -1.00 2.93 -25.35
CA ASP A 142 -0.66 1.51 -25.52
C ASP A 142 0.33 1.03 -24.46
N GLY A 143 0.25 -0.26 -24.11
CA GLY A 143 1.20 -0.92 -23.21
C GLY A 143 0.57 -1.82 -22.18
N ARG A 144 1.30 -2.11 -21.08
CA ARG A 144 0.85 -3.03 -20.04
C ARG A 144 1.35 -2.62 -18.66
N LEU A 145 0.49 -2.74 -17.66
CA LEU A 145 0.84 -2.67 -16.24
C LEU A 145 0.77 -4.09 -15.66
N PRO A 146 1.89 -4.76 -15.38
CA PRO A 146 1.90 -6.18 -15.05
C PRO A 146 1.46 -6.50 -13.62
N TRP A 147 1.55 -5.54 -12.69
CA TRP A 147 1.33 -5.73 -11.26
C TRP A 147 0.55 -4.56 -10.68
N VAL A 148 -0.77 -4.71 -10.58
CA VAL A 148 -1.65 -3.70 -10.00
C VAL A 148 -2.58 -4.36 -9.00
N THR A 149 -2.54 -3.88 -7.75
CA THR A 149 -3.40 -4.34 -6.65
C THR A 149 -4.67 -3.53 -6.61
N ASN A 150 -5.73 -4.11 -6.03
CA ASN A 150 -7.04 -3.49 -5.87
C ASN A 150 -7.76 -3.21 -7.20
N LEU A 151 -7.52 -4.05 -8.19
CA LEU A 151 -8.28 -4.04 -9.45
C LEU A 151 -9.52 -4.92 -9.31
N ARG A 152 -10.60 -4.41 -8.74
CA ARG A 152 -11.89 -5.12 -8.74
C ARG A 152 -12.26 -5.56 -10.16
N LYS A 153 -13.05 -6.62 -10.28
CA LYS A 153 -13.51 -7.11 -11.59
C LYS A 153 -14.36 -6.08 -12.33
N ALA A 154 -15.06 -5.22 -11.58
CA ALA A 154 -15.79 -4.07 -12.10
C ALA A 154 -15.69 -2.90 -11.11
N GLY A 155 -15.63 -1.67 -11.64
CA GLY A 155 -15.58 -0.46 -10.82
C GLY A 155 -14.19 -0.19 -10.23
N PHE A 156 -13.17 -0.04 -11.08
CA PHE A 156 -11.85 0.42 -10.66
C PHE A 156 -11.37 1.64 -11.45
N ILE A 157 -10.49 2.40 -10.80
CA ILE A 157 -9.69 3.46 -11.41
C ILE A 157 -8.22 3.28 -10.99
N VAL A 158 -7.29 3.37 -11.93
CA VAL A 158 -5.86 3.14 -11.69
C VAL A 158 -5.02 4.33 -12.16
N ALA A 159 -4.06 4.75 -11.33
CA ALA A 159 -3.05 5.72 -11.72
C ALA A 159 -1.89 5.05 -12.46
N ALA A 160 -1.44 5.63 -13.57
CA ALA A 160 -0.32 5.15 -14.35
C ALA A 160 0.55 6.31 -14.85
N ALA A 161 1.87 6.11 -14.90
CA ALA A 161 2.77 7.03 -15.58
C ALA A 161 2.97 6.58 -17.03
N VAL A 162 2.96 7.54 -17.94
CA VAL A 162 2.94 7.31 -19.38
C VAL A 162 4.05 8.10 -20.06
N GLU A 163 4.87 7.45 -20.87
CA GLU A 163 5.86 8.08 -21.73
C GLU A 163 5.17 8.75 -22.91
N ARG A 164 5.57 9.98 -23.24
CA ARG A 164 4.95 10.78 -24.31
C ARG A 164 5.76 10.70 -25.59
N SER A 165 5.08 10.50 -26.72
CA SER A 165 5.70 10.44 -28.06
C SER A 165 6.26 11.78 -28.54
N ASP A 166 5.81 12.92 -27.97
CA ASP A 166 6.31 14.26 -28.28
C ASP A 166 7.66 14.57 -27.60
N GLY A 167 8.20 13.66 -26.80
CA GLY A 167 9.45 13.83 -26.08
C GLY A 167 9.37 14.72 -24.84
N ALA A 168 8.18 15.21 -24.47
CA ALA A 168 7.98 15.94 -23.23
C ALA A 168 8.10 15.02 -22.01
N THR A 169 8.07 15.59 -20.80
CA THR A 169 8.10 14.81 -19.55
C THR A 169 6.93 13.83 -19.50
N PRO A 170 7.13 12.59 -18.96
CA PRO A 170 6.05 11.65 -18.76
C PRO A 170 4.94 12.27 -17.92
N MET A 171 3.69 11.95 -18.26
CA MET A 171 2.51 12.39 -17.51
C MET A 171 1.97 11.27 -16.62
N VAL A 172 1.14 11.62 -15.64
CA VAL A 172 0.38 10.66 -14.81
C VAL A 172 -1.08 10.76 -15.18
N VAL A 173 -1.68 9.62 -15.50
CA VAL A 173 -3.09 9.51 -15.92
C VAL A 173 -3.87 8.57 -15.01
N ALA A 174 -5.19 8.69 -15.05
CA ALA A 174 -6.13 7.78 -14.42
C ALA A 174 -6.92 7.04 -15.50
N LEU A 175 -6.91 5.70 -15.45
CA LEU A 175 -7.62 4.83 -16.37
C LEU A 175 -8.72 4.09 -15.62
N THR A 176 -9.86 3.83 -16.24
CA THR A 176 -11.00 3.11 -15.64
C THR A 176 -11.29 1.82 -16.39
N ASP A 177 -11.96 0.89 -15.72
CA ASP A 177 -12.44 -0.37 -16.30
C ASP A 177 -13.45 -0.19 -17.44
N SER A 178 -14.20 0.91 -17.43
CA SER A 178 -15.18 1.23 -18.47
C SER A 178 -14.57 1.90 -19.70
N GLN A 179 -13.30 2.26 -19.68
CA GLN A 179 -12.63 2.92 -20.78
C GLN A 179 -12.30 1.92 -21.89
N GLN A 180 -12.71 2.26 -23.12
CA GLN A 180 -12.37 1.44 -24.28
C GLN A 180 -10.85 1.32 -24.42
N GLY A 181 -10.36 0.10 -24.71
CA GLY A 181 -8.95 -0.19 -24.82
C GLY A 181 -8.26 -0.51 -23.50
N VAL A 182 -8.94 -0.48 -22.36
CA VAL A 182 -8.43 -0.89 -21.06
C VAL A 182 -8.99 -2.26 -20.70
N ALA A 183 -8.13 -3.25 -20.57
CA ALA A 183 -8.52 -4.62 -20.27
C ALA A 183 -7.77 -5.16 -19.03
N ARG A 184 -8.52 -5.64 -18.04
CA ARG A 184 -7.99 -6.32 -16.86
C ARG A 184 -7.75 -7.80 -17.16
N SER A 185 -6.61 -8.34 -16.76
CA SER A 185 -6.35 -9.80 -16.81
C SER A 185 -7.15 -10.56 -15.73
N ALA A 186 -7.10 -11.89 -15.75
CA ALA A 186 -7.43 -12.68 -14.58
C ALA A 186 -6.53 -12.28 -13.39
N ASP A 187 -6.97 -12.61 -12.16
CA ASP A 187 -6.15 -12.43 -10.96
C ASP A 187 -4.85 -13.21 -11.08
N LEU A 188 -3.76 -12.63 -10.59
CA LEU A 188 -2.48 -13.32 -10.53
C LEU A 188 -2.53 -14.43 -9.48
N ASP A 189 -1.95 -15.58 -9.80
CA ASP A 189 -1.85 -16.73 -8.88
C ASP A 189 -0.73 -16.50 -7.86
N LEU A 190 -1.03 -15.72 -6.83
CA LEU A 190 -0.08 -15.33 -5.80
C LEU A 190 0.09 -16.45 -4.77
N VAL A 191 1.27 -16.50 -4.13
CA VAL A 191 1.55 -17.44 -3.00
C VAL A 191 0.67 -17.12 -1.79
N ALA A 192 0.42 -15.82 -1.52
CA ALA A 192 -0.42 -15.29 -0.46
C ALA A 192 -1.14 -14.04 -0.96
N LEU A 193 -2.03 -13.44 -0.17
CA LEU A 193 -2.75 -12.21 -0.53
C LEU A 193 -3.61 -12.36 -1.81
N ARG A 194 -4.07 -13.58 -2.10
CA ARG A 194 -4.78 -13.93 -3.35
C ARG A 194 -6.09 -13.15 -3.53
N GLY A 195 -6.75 -12.79 -2.41
CA GLY A 195 -7.96 -11.97 -2.39
C GLY A 195 -7.71 -10.47 -2.51
N SER A 196 -6.52 -10.03 -2.96
CA SER A 196 -6.19 -8.60 -3.10
C SER A 196 -6.60 -7.99 -4.44
N ASN A 197 -7.29 -8.74 -5.32
CA ASN A 197 -7.60 -8.29 -6.68
C ASN A 197 -6.35 -7.79 -7.44
N THR A 198 -5.22 -8.48 -7.26
CA THR A 198 -3.99 -8.13 -7.98
C THR A 198 -4.01 -8.77 -9.37
N ALA A 199 -3.92 -7.93 -10.40
CA ALA A 199 -3.98 -8.34 -11.80
C ALA A 199 -3.07 -7.46 -12.67
N ALA A 200 -2.97 -7.78 -13.95
CA ALA A 200 -2.39 -6.90 -14.95
C ALA A 200 -3.48 -6.09 -15.66
N ILE A 201 -3.07 -4.98 -16.26
CA ILE A 201 -3.89 -4.19 -17.19
C ILE A 201 -3.17 -4.14 -18.53
N ASP A 202 -3.84 -4.59 -19.57
CA ASP A 202 -3.45 -4.36 -20.96
C ASP A 202 -4.17 -3.12 -21.47
N VAL A 203 -3.41 -2.20 -22.07
CA VAL A 203 -3.91 -0.98 -22.67
C VAL A 203 -3.63 -1.04 -24.16
N SER A 204 -4.66 -0.88 -24.99
CA SER A 204 -4.54 -0.90 -26.44
C SER A 204 -5.48 0.13 -27.06
N VAL A 205 -4.89 1.11 -27.74
CA VAL A 205 -5.63 2.18 -28.42
C VAL A 205 -6.62 2.90 -27.47
N ALA A 206 -6.21 3.09 -26.20
CA ALA A 206 -7.07 3.78 -25.23
C ALA A 206 -6.98 5.30 -25.39
N ASP A 207 -8.13 5.94 -25.68
CA ASP A 207 -8.20 7.38 -25.86
C ASP A 207 -8.29 8.11 -24.53
N ILE A 208 -7.39 9.05 -24.25
CA ILE A 208 -7.41 9.92 -23.07
C ILE A 208 -7.37 11.40 -23.45
N GLY A 209 -8.08 12.19 -22.66
CA GLY A 209 -8.06 13.66 -22.73
C GLY A 209 -7.64 14.26 -21.40
N PRO A 210 -7.68 15.60 -21.29
CA PRO A 210 -7.31 16.32 -20.06
C PRO A 210 -8.07 15.84 -18.81
N GLU A 211 -9.29 15.35 -18.99
CA GLU A 211 -10.16 14.81 -17.93
C GLU A 211 -9.59 13.55 -17.26
N HIS A 212 -8.61 12.89 -17.88
CA HIS A 212 -7.93 11.70 -17.35
C HIS A 212 -6.56 12.02 -16.72
N VAL A 213 -6.05 13.25 -16.91
CA VAL A 213 -4.69 13.60 -16.48
C VAL A 213 -4.68 13.94 -14.99
N LEU A 214 -4.01 13.13 -14.19
CA LEU A 214 -3.72 13.40 -12.78
C LEU A 214 -2.66 14.50 -12.64
N HIS A 215 -1.62 14.44 -13.46
CA HIS A 215 -0.56 15.44 -13.48
C HIS A 215 0.24 15.39 -14.80
N GLU A 216 0.55 16.55 -15.35
CA GLU A 216 1.27 16.68 -16.64
C GLU A 216 2.75 16.28 -16.55
N ASP A 217 3.32 16.24 -15.36
CA ASP A 217 4.73 15.90 -15.13
C ASP A 217 4.89 14.89 -13.98
N ALA A 218 5.17 13.64 -14.35
CA ALA A 218 5.42 12.56 -13.40
C ALA A 218 6.70 12.77 -12.57
N ARG A 219 7.68 13.50 -13.10
CA ARG A 219 8.96 13.75 -12.40
C ARG A 219 8.80 14.72 -11.24
N SER A 220 7.83 15.62 -11.29
CA SER A 220 7.48 16.49 -10.17
C SER A 220 6.44 15.84 -9.25
N PHE A 221 5.44 15.16 -9.81
CA PHE A 221 4.33 14.56 -9.05
C PHE A 221 4.78 13.40 -8.16
N CYS A 222 5.50 12.43 -8.72
CA CYS A 222 5.86 11.20 -7.98
C CYS A 222 6.73 11.48 -6.74
N PRO A 223 7.74 12.36 -6.75
CA PRO A 223 8.44 12.75 -5.53
C PRO A 223 7.54 13.42 -4.48
N GLY A 224 6.54 14.20 -4.92
CA GLY A 224 5.56 14.85 -4.03
C GLY A 224 4.66 13.86 -3.30
N VAL A 225 4.12 12.85 -4.00
CA VAL A 225 3.22 11.83 -3.43
C VAL A 225 3.97 10.71 -2.70
N ARG A 226 5.26 10.51 -2.98
CA ARG A 226 6.07 9.42 -2.41
C ARG A 226 6.06 9.33 -0.89
N PRO A 227 6.13 10.44 -0.11
CA PRO A 227 6.05 10.36 1.35
C PRO A 227 4.76 9.71 1.83
N ALA A 228 3.61 10.08 1.28
CA ALA A 228 2.32 9.47 1.61
C ALA A 228 2.25 8.02 1.14
N PHE A 229 2.62 7.75 -0.12
CA PHE A 229 2.67 6.42 -0.72
C PHE A 229 3.45 5.42 0.14
N LEU A 230 4.69 5.74 0.51
CA LEU A 230 5.54 4.86 1.31
C LEU A 230 5.07 4.78 2.76
N SER A 231 4.68 5.89 3.38
CA SER A 231 4.27 5.88 4.78
C SER A 231 2.98 5.08 4.98
N LEU A 232 1.98 5.21 4.10
CA LEU A 232 0.78 4.37 4.13
C LEU A 232 1.12 2.88 3.99
N GLN A 233 2.13 2.55 3.15
CA GLN A 233 2.63 1.18 3.01
C GLN A 233 3.22 0.64 4.31
N LEU A 234 3.87 1.48 5.12
CA LEU A 234 4.45 1.08 6.41
C LEU A 234 3.39 0.56 7.38
N GLY A 235 2.13 1.01 7.26
CA GLY A 235 1.02 0.49 8.08
C GLY A 235 0.92 -1.03 8.06
N MET A 236 1.16 -1.66 6.91
CA MET A 236 1.18 -3.12 6.79
C MET A 236 2.28 -3.76 7.64
N SER A 237 3.50 -3.23 7.59
CA SER A 237 4.62 -3.72 8.39
C SER A 237 4.39 -3.50 9.89
N ILE A 238 3.87 -2.33 10.27
CA ILE A 238 3.59 -1.95 11.66
C ILE A 238 2.55 -2.91 12.25
N GLY A 239 1.41 -3.09 11.59
CA GLY A 239 0.34 -3.95 12.11
C GLY A 239 0.76 -5.42 12.20
N LEU A 240 1.41 -5.95 11.16
CA LEU A 240 1.89 -7.33 11.17
C LEU A 240 2.93 -7.57 12.28
N ALA A 241 3.86 -6.63 12.50
CA ALA A 241 4.84 -6.72 13.58
C ALA A 241 4.18 -6.63 14.96
N ARG A 242 3.21 -5.70 15.15
CA ARG A 242 2.47 -5.55 16.43
C ARG A 242 1.75 -6.83 16.82
N VAL A 243 1.00 -7.44 15.90
CA VAL A 243 0.27 -8.68 16.22
C VAL A 243 1.20 -9.84 16.50
N ALA A 244 2.30 -9.99 15.76
CA ALA A 244 3.29 -11.04 15.97
C ALA A 244 3.99 -10.90 17.34
N LEU A 245 4.44 -9.69 17.70
CA LEU A 245 5.08 -9.41 18.99
C LEU A 245 4.11 -9.59 20.17
N ARG A 246 2.84 -9.16 20.02
CA ARG A 246 1.81 -9.38 21.03
C ARG A 246 1.55 -10.86 21.25
N THR A 247 1.48 -11.66 20.19
CA THR A 247 1.31 -13.11 20.28
C THR A 247 2.53 -13.76 20.91
N ALA A 248 3.75 -13.35 20.53
CA ALA A 248 4.98 -13.81 21.15
C ALA A 248 5.02 -13.54 22.67
N ALA A 249 4.60 -12.34 23.09
CA ALA A 249 4.51 -11.98 24.51
C ALA A 249 3.49 -12.84 25.27
N GLN A 250 2.33 -13.11 24.68
CA GLN A 250 1.28 -13.96 25.28
C GLN A 250 1.74 -15.41 25.46
N HIS A 251 2.50 -15.95 24.51
CA HIS A 251 3.04 -17.30 24.55
C HIS A 251 4.37 -17.41 25.34
N GLY A 252 4.99 -16.30 25.69
CA GLY A 252 6.25 -16.21 26.44
C GLY A 252 6.12 -16.62 27.90
N GLN A 253 5.63 -17.84 28.16
CA GLN A 253 5.46 -18.41 29.51
C GLN A 253 6.35 -19.64 29.72
N GLY A 254 6.55 -20.05 30.98
CA GLY A 254 7.40 -21.20 31.32
C GLY A 254 8.80 -21.05 30.76
N ALA A 255 9.28 -22.02 30.01
CA ALA A 255 10.63 -22.00 29.38
C ALA A 255 10.78 -20.88 28.34
N HIS A 256 9.71 -20.44 27.69
CA HIS A 256 9.74 -19.38 26.67
C HIS A 256 9.88 -17.97 27.26
N ARG A 257 9.87 -17.81 28.59
CA ARG A 257 10.12 -16.52 29.26
C ARG A 257 11.45 -15.87 28.87
N ILE A 258 12.43 -16.66 28.49
CA ILE A 258 13.73 -16.17 28.03
C ILE A 258 13.61 -15.25 26.79
N LEU A 259 12.52 -15.32 26.04
CA LEU A 259 12.27 -14.49 24.84
C LEU A 259 11.73 -13.10 25.19
N LEU A 260 11.09 -12.91 26.36
CA LEU A 260 10.40 -11.67 26.71
C LEU A 260 11.28 -10.41 26.67
N PRO A 261 12.55 -10.43 27.13
CA PRO A 261 13.44 -9.26 26.97
C PRO A 261 13.57 -8.85 25.50
N ARG A 262 13.82 -9.82 24.61
CA ARG A 262 13.96 -9.55 23.17
C ARG A 262 12.66 -9.07 22.53
N VAL A 263 11.51 -9.62 22.91
CA VAL A 263 10.19 -9.14 22.50
C VAL A 263 10.01 -7.68 22.91
N GLY A 264 10.39 -7.33 24.14
CA GLY A 264 10.33 -5.95 24.64
C GLY A 264 11.23 -4.99 23.86
N GLU A 265 12.47 -5.37 23.56
CA GLU A 265 13.41 -4.57 22.76
C GLU A 265 12.87 -4.30 21.36
N VAL A 266 12.42 -5.34 20.65
CA VAL A 266 11.88 -5.21 19.29
C VAL A 266 10.59 -4.38 19.28
N SER A 267 9.73 -4.53 20.30
CA SER A 267 8.52 -3.72 20.45
C SER A 267 8.85 -2.24 20.68
N ALA A 268 9.83 -1.93 21.53
CA ALA A 268 10.26 -0.56 21.78
C ALA A 268 10.86 0.08 20.53
N GLU A 269 11.67 -0.63 19.78
CA GLU A 269 12.22 -0.16 18.51
C GLU A 269 11.12 0.09 17.46
N LEU A 270 10.14 -0.81 17.35
CA LEU A 270 8.99 -0.64 16.48
C LEU A 270 8.27 0.68 16.77
N GLU A 271 7.90 0.94 18.02
CA GLU A 271 7.16 2.14 18.39
C GLU A 271 8.02 3.42 18.26
N GLN A 272 9.32 3.33 18.42
CA GLN A 272 10.24 4.44 18.12
C GLN A 272 10.22 4.79 16.62
N LEU A 273 10.23 3.79 15.73
CA LEU A 273 10.11 4.02 14.29
C LEU A 273 8.73 4.56 13.89
N VAL A 274 7.66 4.08 14.52
CA VAL A 274 6.30 4.62 14.33
C VAL A 274 6.26 6.10 14.71
N GLY A 275 6.86 6.49 15.83
CA GLY A 275 7.04 7.90 16.20
C GLY A 275 7.79 8.71 15.14
N ALA A 276 8.89 8.17 14.62
CA ALA A 276 9.68 8.80 13.56
C ALA A 276 8.89 8.99 12.25
N VAL A 277 8.02 8.04 11.88
CA VAL A 277 7.10 8.19 10.74
C VAL A 277 6.13 9.34 10.95
N ARG A 278 5.47 9.39 12.12
CA ARG A 278 4.53 10.45 12.48
C ARG A 278 5.20 11.83 12.38
N ASP A 279 6.34 11.98 13.03
CA ASP A 279 7.04 13.26 13.12
C ASP A 279 7.63 13.67 11.76
N GLY A 280 8.12 12.72 10.97
CA GLY A 280 8.62 12.96 9.61
C GLY A 280 7.53 13.37 8.61
N LEU A 281 6.32 12.83 8.75
CA LEU A 281 5.15 13.28 7.96
C LEU A 281 4.70 14.68 8.40
N ALA A 282 4.55 14.92 9.70
CA ALA A 282 4.10 16.19 10.25
C ALA A 282 5.04 17.35 9.87
N SER A 283 6.35 17.12 9.94
CA SER A 283 7.37 18.11 9.57
C SER A 283 7.66 18.20 8.07
N ARG A 284 7.06 17.36 7.24
CA ARG A 284 7.35 17.20 5.80
C ARG A 284 8.81 16.82 5.50
N ARG A 285 9.53 16.28 6.49
CA ARG A 285 10.93 15.89 6.36
C ARG A 285 11.18 14.94 5.20
N PHE A 286 10.28 13.99 4.95
CA PHE A 286 10.45 12.96 3.91
C PHE A 286 10.38 13.49 2.48
N VAL A 287 9.92 14.72 2.26
CA VAL A 287 10.01 15.41 0.96
C VAL A 287 11.45 15.84 0.71
N ALA A 288 12.09 16.46 1.70
CA ALA A 288 13.47 16.95 1.60
C ALA A 288 14.51 15.83 1.75
N GLU A 289 14.24 14.86 2.64
CA GLU A 289 15.14 13.76 3.01
C GLU A 289 14.50 12.39 2.75
N PRO A 290 14.26 11.98 1.51
CA PRO A 290 13.61 10.70 1.21
C PRO A 290 14.38 9.49 1.74
N ALA A 291 15.70 9.58 1.85
CA ALA A 291 16.56 8.54 2.42
C ALA A 291 16.19 8.19 3.88
N ALA A 292 15.68 9.15 4.66
CA ALA A 292 15.24 8.89 6.02
C ALA A 292 14.05 7.91 6.03
N LEU A 293 13.06 8.11 5.15
CA LEU A 293 11.92 7.22 5.01
C LEU A 293 12.32 5.84 4.45
N PHE A 294 13.30 5.79 3.53
CA PHE A 294 13.81 4.53 2.98
C PHE A 294 14.46 3.66 4.07
N ARG A 295 15.27 4.25 4.96
CA ARG A 295 15.88 3.54 6.10
C ARG A 295 14.80 3.01 7.05
N ILE A 296 13.76 3.80 7.36
CA ILE A 296 12.63 3.36 8.19
C ILE A 296 11.93 2.17 7.52
N ARG A 297 11.65 2.23 6.21
CA ARG A 297 11.00 1.16 5.46
C ARG A 297 11.80 -0.15 5.50
N ILE A 298 13.12 -0.06 5.31
CA ILE A 298 14.01 -1.22 5.39
C ILE A 298 13.96 -1.80 6.81
N ARG A 299 14.15 -0.96 7.84
CA ARG A 299 14.21 -1.43 9.23
C ARG A 299 12.89 -2.04 9.70
N LEU A 300 11.75 -1.47 9.33
CA LEU A 300 10.43 -2.06 9.64
C LEU A 300 10.25 -3.44 9.00
N ALA A 301 10.76 -3.67 7.80
CA ALA A 301 10.69 -5.00 7.19
C ALA A 301 11.56 -6.03 7.94
N GLU A 302 12.74 -5.64 8.45
CA GLU A 302 13.58 -6.47 9.31
C GLU A 302 12.89 -6.78 10.64
N ILE A 303 12.20 -5.78 11.22
CA ILE A 303 11.40 -5.97 12.45
C ILE A 303 10.26 -6.96 12.20
N VAL A 304 9.57 -6.92 11.06
CA VAL A 304 8.54 -7.91 10.72
C VAL A 304 9.11 -9.32 10.75
N GLN A 305 10.27 -9.55 10.13
CA GLN A 305 10.90 -10.87 10.12
C GLN A 305 11.30 -11.30 11.53
N SER A 306 11.88 -10.39 12.33
CA SER A 306 12.23 -10.66 13.72
C SER A 306 11.00 -10.98 14.58
N ALA A 307 9.90 -10.24 14.41
CA ALA A 307 8.65 -10.42 15.13
C ALA A 307 7.99 -11.78 14.83
N LEU A 308 7.94 -12.16 13.55
CA LEU A 308 7.42 -13.47 13.15
C LEU A 308 8.29 -14.62 13.65
N GLY A 309 9.63 -14.46 13.66
CA GLY A 309 10.54 -15.41 14.25
C GLY A 309 10.30 -15.60 15.77
N LEU A 310 10.15 -14.48 16.50
CA LEU A 310 9.83 -14.51 17.94
C LEU A 310 8.45 -15.13 18.22
N GLU A 311 7.47 -14.90 17.38
CA GLU A 311 6.17 -15.56 17.48
C GLU A 311 6.29 -17.08 17.31
N LEU A 312 7.08 -17.53 16.33
CA LEU A 312 7.36 -18.94 16.11
C LEU A 312 8.03 -19.56 17.34
N ASP A 313 9.12 -18.95 17.82
CA ASP A 313 9.90 -19.44 18.94
C ASP A 313 9.05 -19.53 20.24
N ALA A 314 8.21 -18.50 20.50
CA ALA A 314 7.34 -18.47 21.66
C ALA A 314 6.19 -19.46 21.58
N SER A 315 5.70 -19.75 20.38
CA SER A 315 4.63 -20.73 20.14
C SER A 315 5.13 -22.17 20.08
N GLY A 316 6.42 -22.36 19.80
CA GLY A 316 7.07 -23.67 19.69
C GLY A 316 6.47 -24.54 18.59
N GLY A 317 6.63 -25.85 18.69
CA GLY A 317 6.17 -26.81 17.67
C GLY A 317 4.69 -26.73 17.32
N ARG A 318 3.84 -26.20 18.19
CA ARG A 318 2.41 -26.00 17.91
C ARG A 318 2.17 -24.99 16.78
N ALA A 319 3.03 -24.00 16.64
CA ALA A 319 2.94 -23.04 15.53
C ALA A 319 3.08 -23.71 14.16
N TYR A 320 3.77 -24.84 14.10
CA TYR A 320 4.02 -25.58 12.86
C TYR A 320 2.89 -26.54 12.47
N LEU A 321 1.84 -26.64 13.31
CA LEU A 321 0.64 -27.43 13.03
C LEU A 321 -0.44 -26.53 12.44
N ARG A 322 -0.75 -26.72 11.17
CA ARG A 322 -1.68 -25.87 10.39
C ARG A 322 -3.08 -25.79 11.01
N ASP A 323 -3.59 -26.88 11.56
CA ASP A 323 -4.91 -26.98 12.19
C ASP A 323 -4.99 -26.30 13.56
N GLN A 324 -3.85 -26.15 14.26
CA GLN A 324 -3.78 -25.56 15.59
C GLN A 324 -3.39 -24.09 15.61
N ASN A 325 -2.73 -23.59 14.56
CA ASN A 325 -2.29 -22.18 14.50
C ASN A 325 -2.33 -21.60 13.08
N ARG A 326 -3.54 -21.56 12.52
CA ARG A 326 -3.78 -21.02 11.16
C ARG A 326 -3.34 -19.56 11.03
N ASP A 327 -3.56 -18.76 12.06
CA ASP A 327 -3.20 -17.34 12.05
C ASP A 327 -1.69 -17.11 11.94
N PHE A 328 -0.86 -17.89 12.66
CA PHE A 328 0.58 -17.82 12.50
C PHE A 328 1.01 -18.24 11.10
N ALA A 329 0.53 -19.40 10.61
CA ALA A 329 0.88 -19.90 9.29
C ALA A 329 0.54 -18.88 8.19
N ARG A 330 -0.63 -18.23 8.29
CA ARG A 330 -1.05 -17.14 7.40
C ARG A 330 -0.09 -15.96 7.50
N ARG A 331 0.16 -15.41 8.70
CA ARG A 331 1.07 -14.27 8.91
C ARG A 331 2.48 -14.55 8.40
N TRP A 332 2.97 -15.77 8.57
CA TRP A 332 4.28 -16.18 8.09
C TRP A 332 4.40 -16.07 6.56
N VAL A 333 3.40 -16.58 5.83
CA VAL A 333 3.38 -16.51 4.37
C VAL A 333 3.11 -15.09 3.87
N GLU A 334 2.18 -14.37 4.49
CA GLU A 334 1.90 -12.96 4.19
C GLU A 334 3.14 -12.07 4.44
N GLY A 335 3.89 -12.33 5.51
CA GLY A 335 5.09 -11.59 5.88
C GLY A 335 6.21 -11.67 4.85
N ALA A 336 6.29 -12.76 4.09
CA ALA A 336 7.25 -12.91 3.00
C ALA A 336 7.05 -11.88 1.87
N PHE A 337 5.86 -11.28 1.75
CA PHE A 337 5.56 -10.25 0.76
C PHE A 337 6.17 -8.88 1.13
N ILE A 338 6.35 -8.58 2.41
CA ILE A 338 6.79 -7.25 2.88
C ILE A 338 8.10 -6.78 2.23
N PRO A 339 9.14 -7.60 2.04
CA PRO A 339 10.38 -7.17 1.38
C PRO A 339 10.26 -6.87 -0.10
N VAL A 340 9.28 -7.46 -0.79
CA VAL A 340 9.19 -7.42 -2.26
C VAL A 340 8.18 -6.41 -2.81
N ILE A 341 7.27 -5.89 -1.96
CA ILE A 341 6.33 -4.83 -2.38
C ILE A 341 7.10 -3.59 -2.85
N THR A 342 6.71 -3.04 -4.00
CA THR A 342 7.43 -1.93 -4.64
C THR A 342 7.24 -0.60 -3.90
N PRO A 343 8.35 0.19 -3.69
CA PRO A 343 9.72 -0.17 -3.96
C PRO A 343 10.23 -1.27 -3.02
N SER A 344 10.84 -2.32 -3.58
CA SER A 344 11.38 -3.43 -2.80
C SER A 344 12.58 -2.98 -1.94
N LEU A 345 12.92 -3.76 -0.91
CA LEU A 345 14.08 -3.44 -0.07
C LEU A 345 15.36 -3.32 -0.89
N THR A 346 15.56 -4.21 -1.88
CA THR A 346 16.72 -4.15 -2.78
C THR A 346 16.77 -2.86 -3.58
N GLN A 347 15.62 -2.36 -4.06
CA GLN A 347 15.53 -1.07 -4.74
C GLN A 347 15.90 0.09 -3.82
N LEU A 348 15.36 0.11 -2.59
CA LEU A 348 15.66 1.15 -1.61
C LEU A 348 17.13 1.14 -1.16
N GLN A 349 17.71 -0.04 -0.96
CA GLN A 349 19.14 -0.19 -0.66
C GLN A 349 20.02 0.31 -1.81
N GLY A 350 19.65 0.01 -3.06
CA GLY A 350 20.33 0.54 -4.24
C GLY A 350 20.28 2.07 -4.32
N GLU A 351 19.13 2.69 -4.04
CA GLU A 351 19.00 4.14 -3.99
C GLU A 351 19.87 4.78 -2.90
N LEU A 352 19.88 4.19 -1.70
CA LEU A 352 20.74 4.67 -0.61
C LEU A 352 22.22 4.55 -0.95
N ALA A 353 22.64 3.47 -1.63
CA ALA A 353 24.02 3.28 -2.06
C ALA A 353 24.44 4.31 -3.13
N LYS A 354 23.57 4.63 -4.12
CA LYS A 354 23.82 5.67 -5.11
C LYS A 354 24.01 7.03 -4.44
N GLN A 355 23.16 7.42 -3.48
CA GLN A 355 23.28 8.66 -2.75
C GLN A 355 24.58 8.74 -1.93
N ALA A 356 25.00 7.64 -1.28
CA ALA A 356 26.27 7.58 -0.54
C ALA A 356 27.49 7.66 -1.46
N GLY A 357 27.42 7.12 -2.69
CA GLY A 357 28.47 7.23 -3.72
C GLY A 357 28.59 8.65 -4.28
N ALA A 358 27.44 9.31 -4.55
CA ALA A 358 27.42 10.69 -5.04
C ALA A 358 27.95 11.71 -4.03
N CYS A 359 27.87 11.43 -2.73
CA CYS A 359 28.48 12.28 -1.68
C CYS A 359 30.00 12.12 -1.55
N LYS A 360 30.61 11.12 -2.20
CA LYS A 360 32.06 10.84 -2.15
C LYS A 360 32.82 11.26 -3.42
N ALA A 361 32.10 11.63 -4.47
CA ALA A 361 32.63 12.17 -5.73
C ALA A 361 32.46 13.68 -5.78
#